data_ddb9ec1229df33b8003f712fffa07da6
#
_entry.id   ddb9ec1229df33b8003f712fffa07da6
#
_cell.length_a   1.000
_cell.length_b   1.000
_cell.length_c   1.000
_cell.angle_alpha   90.00
_cell.angle_beta   90.00
_cell.angle_gamma   90.00
#
_symmetry.space_group_name_H-M   'P 1'
#
loop_
_entity.id
_entity.type
_entity.pdbx_description
1 polymer ?
#
loop_
_entity_poly.entity_id
_entity_poly.type
_entity_poly.pdbx_seq_one_letter_code
_entity_poly.pdbx_strand_id
1 'polypeptide(L)'
;GHGGTDSGASGNDIIEKNMTLAISRIMYDELKRLGIPVYITRETDETLSPTQRINRIKNAFGGDDNVIVISNHINAGGAEGAEIIYALRNNDTLSSKVLNELAKNGQIIRKYYQKRGTTNPNKDYYFMLRDTAPYESIIVEYGFLDNVEDAARLKKNYERYAYVTLEALLDYIGYSKDDLDYYTVKSGDTLYSIAKKYGISVD
;
A
#
# COMPACT_ATOMS: atom_id res chain seq x y z
N GLY A 1 -1.06 7.13 4.19
CA GLY A 1 -0.56 8.40 4.75
C GLY A 1 -1.63 9.49 4.84
N HIS A 2 -1.27 10.67 5.34
CA HIS A 2 -2.05 11.91 5.34
C HIS A 2 -3.52 11.78 5.77
N GLY A 3 -4.36 12.83 5.57
CA GLY A 3 -5.80 12.83 5.85
C GLY A 3 -6.29 14.13 6.49
N GLY A 4 -7.55 14.48 6.27
CA GLY A 4 -8.16 15.69 6.80
C GLY A 4 -7.46 16.96 6.32
N THR A 5 -6.93 17.73 7.27
CA THR A 5 -6.19 18.98 6.98
C THR A 5 -4.79 18.76 6.37
N ASP A 6 -4.24 17.55 6.50
CA ASP A 6 -2.98 17.14 5.85
C ASP A 6 -3.30 16.47 4.51
N SER A 7 -3.22 17.25 3.43
CA SER A 7 -3.49 16.76 2.07
C SER A 7 -2.42 15.79 1.53
N GLY A 8 -1.23 15.79 2.12
CA GLY A 8 -0.03 15.28 1.46
C GLY A 8 0.33 16.12 0.24
N ALA A 9 1.02 15.55 -0.72
CA ALA A 9 1.33 16.20 -1.98
C ALA A 9 0.08 16.33 -2.88
N SER A 10 0.12 17.31 -3.80
CA SER A 10 -0.94 17.54 -4.79
C SER A 10 -0.33 17.96 -6.13
N GLY A 11 -0.86 17.44 -7.22
CA GLY A 11 -0.41 17.76 -8.59
C GLY A 11 -1.06 16.83 -9.61
N ASN A 12 -1.12 17.28 -10.88
CA ASN A 12 -1.70 16.51 -11.98
C ASN A 12 -3.08 15.91 -11.66
N ASP A 13 -3.96 16.68 -11.00
CA ASP A 13 -5.31 16.28 -10.55
C ASP A 13 -5.33 15.15 -9.51
N ILE A 14 -4.21 14.88 -8.86
CA ILE A 14 -4.10 13.93 -7.76
C ILE A 14 -3.93 14.69 -6.45
N ILE A 15 -4.67 14.28 -5.41
CA ILE A 15 -4.46 14.65 -4.02
C ILE A 15 -4.06 13.38 -3.29
N GLU A 16 -2.85 13.34 -2.75
CA GLU A 16 -2.25 12.13 -2.18
C GLU A 16 -3.15 11.48 -1.12
N LYS A 17 -3.68 12.24 -0.17
CA LYS A 17 -4.55 11.69 0.89
C LYS A 17 -5.76 10.91 0.35
N ASN A 18 -6.32 11.32 -0.79
CA ASN A 18 -7.51 10.69 -1.36
C ASN A 18 -7.14 9.36 -2.02
N MET A 19 -6.11 9.36 -2.86
CA MET A 19 -5.67 8.16 -3.57
C MET A 19 -5.10 7.11 -2.62
N THR A 20 -4.30 7.52 -1.63
CA THR A 20 -3.76 6.60 -0.64
C THR A 20 -4.82 6.00 0.28
N LEU A 21 -5.92 6.74 0.55
CA LEU A 21 -7.09 6.18 1.24
C LEU A 21 -7.78 5.13 0.37
N ALA A 22 -8.01 5.43 -0.91
CA ALA A 22 -8.63 4.48 -1.84
C ALA A 22 -7.81 3.17 -1.94
N ILE A 23 -6.50 3.27 -2.16
CA ILE A 23 -5.58 2.11 -2.15
C ILE A 23 -5.69 1.32 -0.85
N SER A 24 -5.63 2.01 0.31
CA SER A 24 -5.67 1.34 1.61
C SER A 24 -7.01 0.65 1.87
N ARG A 25 -8.12 1.21 1.41
CA ARG A 25 -9.45 0.59 1.55
C ARG A 25 -9.58 -0.68 0.70
N ILE A 26 -9.11 -0.65 -0.54
CA ILE A 26 -9.08 -1.85 -1.40
C ILE A 26 -8.33 -2.98 -0.70
N MET A 27 -7.13 -2.71 -0.19
CA MET A 27 -6.32 -3.70 0.53
C MET A 27 -7.02 -4.19 1.81
N TYR A 28 -7.64 -3.28 2.56
CA TYR A 28 -8.36 -3.60 3.79
C TYR A 28 -9.57 -4.49 3.54
N ASP A 29 -10.41 -4.12 2.57
CA ASP A 29 -11.64 -4.86 2.26
C ASP A 29 -11.30 -6.27 1.77
N GLU A 30 -10.25 -6.39 0.97
CA GLU A 30 -9.81 -7.68 0.46
C GLU A 30 -9.21 -8.58 1.54
N LEU A 31 -8.36 -8.07 2.41
CA LEU A 31 -7.85 -8.84 3.55
C LEU A 31 -8.97 -9.29 4.48
N LYS A 32 -9.98 -8.44 4.73
CA LYS A 32 -11.18 -8.85 5.46
C LYS A 32 -11.94 -9.98 4.77
N ARG A 33 -12.13 -9.88 3.46
CA ARG A 33 -12.79 -10.93 2.65
C ARG A 33 -12.07 -12.27 2.78
N LEU A 34 -10.73 -12.25 2.82
CA LEU A 34 -9.89 -13.42 3.00
C LEU A 34 -9.84 -13.95 4.45
N GLY A 35 -10.49 -13.26 5.39
CA GLY A 35 -10.44 -13.62 6.81
C GLY A 35 -9.11 -13.34 7.49
N ILE A 36 -8.23 -12.54 6.86
CA ILE A 36 -6.93 -12.16 7.42
C ILE A 36 -7.12 -11.00 8.39
N PRO A 37 -6.63 -11.10 9.63
CA PRO A 37 -6.69 -10.00 10.57
C PRO A 37 -6.04 -8.74 10.00
N VAL A 38 -6.84 -7.67 9.87
CA VAL A 38 -6.39 -6.40 9.29
C VAL A 38 -6.98 -5.21 10.04
N TYR A 39 -6.21 -4.15 10.13
CA TYR A 39 -6.63 -2.88 10.69
C TYR A 39 -6.23 -1.74 9.76
N ILE A 40 -7.14 -0.80 9.51
CA ILE A 40 -6.87 0.43 8.77
C ILE A 40 -6.86 1.63 9.72
N THR A 41 -5.81 2.45 9.65
CA THR A 41 -5.63 3.56 10.62
C THR A 41 -6.63 4.70 10.44
N ARG A 42 -7.20 4.87 9.25
CA ARG A 42 -8.32 5.77 8.96
C ARG A 42 -9.23 5.21 7.88
N GLU A 43 -10.52 5.28 8.07
CA GLU A 43 -11.53 4.86 7.09
C GLU A 43 -12.15 6.04 6.33
N THR A 44 -11.94 7.24 6.82
CA THR A 44 -12.50 8.49 6.27
C THR A 44 -11.41 9.54 6.07
N ASP A 45 -11.78 10.71 5.57
CA ASP A 45 -10.88 11.87 5.45
C ASP A 45 -10.74 12.59 6.80
N GLU A 46 -10.07 11.95 7.75
CA GLU A 46 -9.80 12.48 9.08
C GLU A 46 -8.34 12.89 9.26
N THR A 47 -8.11 13.90 10.09
CA THR A 47 -6.77 14.33 10.51
C THR A 47 -6.27 13.44 11.64
N LEU A 48 -5.11 12.83 11.46
CA LEU A 48 -4.42 12.06 12.50
C LEU A 48 -3.03 12.63 12.74
N SER A 49 -2.75 13.02 13.97
CA SER A 49 -1.36 13.33 14.35
C SER A 49 -0.48 12.07 14.27
N PRO A 50 0.84 12.21 14.14
CA PRO A 50 1.76 11.07 14.19
C PRO A 50 1.53 10.16 15.39
N THR A 51 1.38 10.73 16.58
CA THR A 51 1.15 9.97 17.82
C THR A 51 -0.16 9.20 17.78
N GLN A 52 -1.26 9.82 17.31
CA GLN A 52 -2.55 9.13 17.18
C GLN A 52 -2.46 7.96 16.21
N ARG A 53 -1.77 8.14 15.08
CA ARG A 53 -1.59 7.09 14.09
C ARG A 53 -0.80 5.90 14.66
N ILE A 54 0.32 6.17 15.33
CA ILE A 54 1.12 5.11 15.98
C ILE A 54 0.33 4.40 17.08
N ASN A 55 -0.43 5.12 17.91
CA ASN A 55 -1.27 4.52 18.95
C ASN A 55 -2.34 3.60 18.35
N ARG A 56 -3.00 4.01 17.26
CA ARG A 56 -3.97 3.15 16.55
C ARG A 56 -3.30 1.85 16.07
N ILE A 57 -2.10 1.93 15.47
CA ILE A 57 -1.36 0.76 14.99
C ILE A 57 -1.02 -0.16 16.16
N LYS A 58 -0.44 0.37 17.23
CA LYS A 58 0.00 -0.44 18.38
C LYS A 58 -1.15 -1.09 19.15
N ASN A 59 -2.31 -0.44 19.18
CA ASN A 59 -3.48 -0.97 19.88
C ASN A 59 -4.29 -1.96 19.04
N ALA A 60 -4.06 -2.04 17.73
CA ALA A 60 -4.88 -2.85 16.83
C ALA A 60 -4.82 -4.36 17.13
N PHE A 61 -3.65 -4.87 17.54
CA PHE A 61 -3.41 -6.31 17.71
C PHE A 61 -2.81 -6.66 19.09
N GLY A 62 -3.00 -5.80 20.09
CA GLY A 62 -2.67 -6.13 21.48
C GLY A 62 -1.21 -6.41 21.79
N GLY A 63 -0.27 -5.97 20.94
CA GLY A 63 1.17 -6.21 21.13
C GLY A 63 1.69 -7.49 20.49
N ASP A 64 0.92 -8.13 19.60
CA ASP A 64 1.44 -9.21 18.75
C ASP A 64 2.56 -8.69 17.85
N ASP A 65 3.73 -9.33 17.89
CA ASP A 65 4.90 -8.93 17.13
C ASP A 65 4.85 -9.38 15.65
N ASN A 66 3.92 -10.27 15.29
CA ASN A 66 3.71 -10.74 13.90
C ASN A 66 2.84 -9.77 13.08
N VAL A 67 3.06 -8.48 13.23
CA VAL A 67 2.33 -7.42 12.53
C VAL A 67 3.19 -6.82 11.43
N ILE A 68 2.59 -6.71 10.23
CA ILE A 68 3.18 -5.98 9.10
C ILE A 68 2.45 -4.66 8.93
N VAL A 69 3.20 -3.56 8.88
CA VAL A 69 2.68 -2.20 8.70
C VAL A 69 3.02 -1.71 7.30
N ILE A 70 1.99 -1.44 6.50
CA ILE A 70 2.15 -0.85 5.17
C ILE A 70 1.60 0.57 5.19
N SER A 71 2.46 1.55 4.93
CA SER A 71 2.10 2.96 4.82
C SER A 71 2.06 3.36 3.34
N ASN A 72 0.86 3.53 2.80
CA ASN A 72 0.66 3.92 1.40
C ASN A 72 0.84 5.42 1.21
N HIS A 73 1.66 5.80 0.23
CA HIS A 73 2.05 7.17 -0.11
C HIS A 73 2.19 7.39 -1.62
N ILE A 74 2.20 8.65 -2.03
CA ILE A 74 2.55 9.07 -3.39
C ILE A 74 3.56 10.20 -3.27
N ASN A 75 4.71 10.00 -3.85
CA ASN A 75 5.83 10.91 -3.74
C ASN A 75 5.64 12.21 -4.55
N ALA A 76 6.46 13.20 -4.27
CA ALA A 76 6.66 14.41 -5.05
C ALA A 76 8.13 14.84 -4.97
N GLY A 77 8.66 15.49 -6.01
CA GLY A 77 10.06 15.92 -6.06
C GLY A 77 10.69 15.74 -7.43
N GLY A 78 9.88 15.64 -8.49
CA GLY A 78 10.30 15.66 -9.90
C GLY A 78 11.04 14.41 -10.37
N ALA A 79 10.93 13.29 -9.63
CA ALA A 79 11.49 12.00 -10.07
C ALA A 79 10.40 11.14 -10.74
N GLU A 80 10.70 9.89 -11.06
CA GLU A 80 9.79 8.94 -11.70
C GLU A 80 9.95 7.55 -11.09
N GLY A 81 8.84 6.80 -11.02
CA GLY A 81 8.79 5.40 -10.61
C GLY A 81 8.50 5.19 -9.12
N ALA A 82 8.15 3.97 -8.77
CA ALA A 82 7.84 3.59 -7.40
C ALA A 82 9.09 3.42 -6.53
N GLU A 83 8.96 3.81 -5.26
CA GLU A 83 9.99 3.59 -4.24
C GLU A 83 9.39 2.84 -3.04
N ILE A 84 10.22 2.07 -2.35
CA ILE A 84 9.83 1.54 -1.04
C ILE A 84 10.90 1.86 -0.02
N ILE A 85 10.48 2.40 1.12
CA ILE A 85 11.33 2.62 2.26
C ILE A 85 10.97 1.59 3.32
N TYR A 86 11.94 0.79 3.77
CA TYR A 86 11.73 -0.23 4.80
C TYR A 86 12.52 0.06 6.07
N ALA A 87 12.00 -0.42 7.19
CA ALA A 87 12.60 -0.14 8.50
C ALA A 87 14.00 -0.76 8.64
N LEU A 88 14.89 -0.09 9.40
CA LEU A 88 16.27 -0.54 9.64
C LEU A 88 16.35 -1.95 10.24
N ARG A 89 15.30 -2.39 10.94
CA ARG A 89 15.18 -3.72 11.55
C ARG A 89 14.75 -4.82 10.59
N ASN A 90 14.27 -4.46 9.40
CA ASN A 90 13.76 -5.40 8.40
C ASN A 90 14.79 -5.69 7.30
N ASN A 91 14.63 -6.81 6.61
CA ASN A 91 15.29 -7.06 5.33
C ASN A 91 14.45 -6.48 4.17
N ASP A 92 14.93 -6.61 2.96
CA ASP A 92 14.32 -6.04 1.75
C ASP A 92 13.36 -6.99 1.01
N THR A 93 13.08 -8.18 1.56
CA THR A 93 12.32 -9.24 0.87
C THR A 93 10.91 -8.77 0.49
N LEU A 94 10.15 -8.21 1.44
CA LEU A 94 8.81 -7.69 1.16
C LEU A 94 8.87 -6.52 0.17
N SER A 95 9.82 -5.60 0.36
CA SER A 95 9.99 -4.42 -0.49
C SER A 95 10.30 -4.79 -1.95
N SER A 96 11.19 -5.75 -2.15
CA SER A 96 11.54 -6.23 -3.50
C SER A 96 10.36 -6.94 -4.17
N LYS A 97 9.60 -7.77 -3.43
CA LYS A 97 8.39 -8.42 -3.94
C LYS A 97 7.36 -7.39 -4.40
N VAL A 98 7.03 -6.40 -3.58
CA VAL A 98 6.05 -5.35 -3.91
C VAL A 98 6.49 -4.56 -5.15
N LEU A 99 7.73 -4.08 -5.21
CA LEU A 99 8.20 -3.35 -6.39
C LEU A 99 8.19 -4.19 -7.67
N ASN A 100 8.56 -5.46 -7.58
CA ASN A 100 8.52 -6.35 -8.73
C ASN A 100 7.09 -6.57 -9.25
N GLU A 101 6.11 -6.71 -8.36
CA GLU A 101 4.71 -6.83 -8.78
C GLU A 101 4.16 -5.52 -9.37
N LEU A 102 4.51 -4.36 -8.81
CA LEU A 102 4.18 -3.06 -9.40
C LEU A 102 4.76 -2.91 -10.81
N ALA A 103 6.02 -3.32 -11.01
CA ALA A 103 6.69 -3.25 -12.32
C ALA A 103 6.05 -4.16 -13.36
N LYS A 104 5.68 -5.39 -13.00
CA LYS A 104 4.93 -6.30 -13.89
C LYS A 104 3.58 -5.73 -14.32
N ASN A 105 3.06 -4.76 -13.56
CA ASN A 105 1.79 -4.09 -13.82
C ASN A 105 1.94 -2.65 -14.32
N GLY A 106 3.08 -2.35 -14.92
CA GLY A 106 3.31 -1.13 -15.69
C GLY A 106 3.87 0.07 -14.91
N GLN A 107 4.27 -0.13 -13.64
CA GLN A 107 5.01 0.91 -12.91
C GLN A 107 6.51 0.73 -13.12
N ILE A 108 7.26 1.83 -13.04
CA ILE A 108 8.73 1.81 -13.12
C ILE A 108 9.29 1.57 -11.71
N ILE A 109 10.26 0.64 -11.59
CA ILE A 109 11.03 0.49 -10.36
C ILE A 109 12.05 1.62 -10.28
N ARG A 110 11.98 2.42 -9.21
CA ARG A 110 13.04 3.36 -8.93
C ARG A 110 14.05 2.78 -7.95
N LYS A 111 13.64 2.45 -6.73
CA LYS A 111 14.49 1.81 -5.70
C LYS A 111 13.69 1.33 -4.50
N TYR A 112 14.29 0.45 -3.72
CA TYR A 112 13.94 0.25 -2.30
C TYR A 112 15.17 0.52 -1.43
N TYR A 113 14.96 1.11 -0.26
CA TYR A 113 16.07 1.56 0.58
C TYR A 113 15.66 1.76 2.04
N GLN A 114 16.67 1.85 2.91
CA GLN A 114 16.55 2.29 4.29
C GLN A 114 17.01 3.73 4.42
N LYS A 115 16.34 4.54 5.25
CA LYS A 115 16.74 5.92 5.51
C LYS A 115 16.98 6.13 6.99
N ARG A 116 18.22 6.39 7.34
CA ARG A 116 18.64 6.64 8.71
C ARG A 116 18.34 8.08 9.14
N GLY A 117 18.01 8.26 10.42
CA GLY A 117 17.78 9.56 11.01
C GLY A 117 19.04 10.45 10.96
N THR A 118 18.85 11.73 10.71
CA THR A 118 19.95 12.70 10.60
C THR A 118 20.62 12.97 11.94
N THR A 119 19.86 13.04 13.03
CA THR A 119 20.38 13.27 14.39
C THR A 119 20.76 11.98 15.11
N ASN A 120 20.16 10.84 14.75
CA ASN A 120 20.49 9.53 15.30
C ASN A 120 20.47 8.47 14.19
N PRO A 121 21.63 8.12 13.62
CA PRO A 121 21.72 7.14 12.53
C PRO A 121 21.30 5.70 12.88
N ASN A 122 21.14 5.41 14.16
CA ASN A 122 20.65 4.10 14.62
C ASN A 122 19.14 3.99 14.64
N LYS A 123 18.41 5.06 14.26
CA LYS A 123 16.96 5.11 14.16
C LYS A 123 16.53 5.38 12.73
N ASP A 124 15.35 4.90 12.36
CA ASP A 124 14.72 5.24 11.09
C ASP A 124 14.41 6.75 11.03
N TYR A 125 14.60 7.36 9.86
CA TYR A 125 14.24 8.75 9.60
C TYR A 125 12.73 8.98 9.75
N TYR A 126 11.94 8.13 9.10
CA TYR A 126 10.48 8.25 9.11
C TYR A 126 9.87 7.70 10.39
N PHE A 127 8.99 8.48 11.02
CA PHE A 127 8.32 8.08 12.27
C PHE A 127 7.49 6.79 12.09
N MET A 128 6.86 6.61 10.91
CA MET A 128 6.09 5.40 10.61
C MET A 128 6.93 4.13 10.67
N LEU A 129 8.20 4.20 10.34
CA LEU A 129 9.12 3.07 10.45
C LEU A 129 9.73 2.97 11.85
N ARG A 130 10.11 4.11 12.43
CA ARG A 130 10.77 4.20 13.73
C ARG A 130 9.86 3.80 14.89
N ASP A 131 8.67 4.39 14.92
CA ASP A 131 7.80 4.35 16.11
C ASP A 131 6.82 3.17 16.09
N THR A 132 6.77 2.42 14.99
CA THR A 132 6.03 1.15 14.88
C THR A 132 6.86 -0.08 15.30
N ALA A 133 8.10 0.08 15.75
CA ALA A 133 8.86 -1.04 16.30
C ALA A 133 8.06 -1.76 17.42
N PRO A 134 8.09 -3.13 17.48
CA PRO A 134 8.98 -4.02 16.74
C PRO A 134 8.47 -4.48 15.36
N TYR A 135 7.29 -4.06 14.91
CA TYR A 135 6.60 -4.55 13.72
C TYR A 135 7.42 -4.41 12.44
N GLU A 136 7.32 -5.35 11.52
CA GLU A 136 7.82 -5.16 10.17
C GLU A 136 7.08 -4.00 9.49
N SER A 137 7.81 -3.03 8.92
CA SER A 137 7.19 -1.80 8.44
C SER A 137 7.81 -1.32 7.15
N ILE A 138 6.95 -0.99 6.18
CA ILE A 138 7.32 -0.39 4.91
C ILE A 138 6.48 0.85 4.61
N ILE A 139 7.06 1.81 3.88
CA ILE A 139 6.37 2.91 3.21
C ILE A 139 6.44 2.62 1.71
N VAL A 140 5.29 2.55 1.06
CA VAL A 140 5.18 2.36 -0.39
C VAL A 140 4.85 3.70 -1.02
N GLU A 141 5.77 4.21 -1.83
CA GLU A 141 5.60 5.38 -2.68
C GLU A 141 5.27 4.87 -4.09
N TYR A 142 4.01 4.93 -4.48
CA TYR A 142 3.52 4.32 -5.73
C TYR A 142 4.00 5.01 -7.00
N GLY A 143 4.58 6.19 -6.91
CA GLY A 143 5.09 7.02 -7.99
C GLY A 143 5.16 8.48 -7.57
N PHE A 144 5.51 9.38 -8.49
CA PHE A 144 5.63 10.81 -8.25
C PHE A 144 4.45 11.55 -8.89
N LEU A 145 3.56 12.12 -8.09
CA LEU A 145 2.36 12.80 -8.60
C LEU A 145 2.67 14.09 -9.38
N ASP A 146 3.83 14.69 -9.19
CA ASP A 146 4.32 15.85 -9.94
C ASP A 146 5.05 15.48 -11.25
N ASN A 147 5.26 14.18 -11.51
CA ASN A 147 5.69 13.65 -12.80
C ASN A 147 4.45 13.27 -13.64
N VAL A 148 4.35 13.78 -14.86
CA VAL A 148 3.17 13.62 -15.73
C VAL A 148 2.92 12.15 -16.10
N GLU A 149 4.00 11.40 -16.38
CA GLU A 149 3.90 9.98 -16.75
C GLU A 149 3.48 9.10 -15.56
N ASP A 150 4.08 9.34 -14.39
CA ASP A 150 3.68 8.66 -13.15
C ASP A 150 2.23 8.99 -12.77
N ALA A 151 1.84 10.27 -12.86
CA ALA A 151 0.47 10.69 -12.57
C ALA A 151 -0.55 10.02 -13.51
N ALA A 152 -0.21 9.87 -14.80
CA ALA A 152 -1.04 9.15 -15.75
C ALA A 152 -1.16 7.65 -15.38
N ARG A 153 -0.04 6.99 -15.03
CA ARG A 153 -0.02 5.60 -14.57
C ARG A 153 -0.83 5.43 -13.27
N LEU A 154 -0.66 6.32 -12.31
CA LEU A 154 -1.38 6.31 -11.04
C LEU A 154 -2.89 6.44 -11.24
N LYS A 155 -3.36 7.45 -12.01
CA LYS A 155 -4.78 7.64 -12.31
C LYS A 155 -5.41 6.43 -12.99
N LYS A 156 -4.67 5.78 -13.88
CA LYS A 156 -5.15 4.61 -14.61
C LYS A 156 -5.14 3.32 -13.80
N ASN A 157 -4.15 3.13 -12.91
CA ASN A 157 -3.82 1.83 -12.38
C ASN A 157 -3.80 1.76 -10.83
N TYR A 158 -4.18 2.80 -10.07
CA TYR A 158 -4.05 2.79 -8.61
C TYR A 158 -4.78 1.61 -7.94
N GLU A 159 -5.94 1.21 -8.47
CA GLU A 159 -6.66 0.04 -7.98
C GLU A 159 -5.85 -1.25 -8.22
N ARG A 160 -5.32 -1.41 -9.44
CA ARG A 160 -4.45 -2.56 -9.74
C ARG A 160 -3.19 -2.55 -8.88
N TYR A 161 -2.61 -1.39 -8.63
CA TYR A 161 -1.44 -1.27 -7.74
C TYR A 161 -1.76 -1.66 -6.29
N ALA A 162 -2.97 -1.36 -5.79
CA ALA A 162 -3.43 -1.84 -4.50
C ALA A 162 -3.47 -3.38 -4.46
N TYR A 163 -4.08 -4.00 -5.48
CA TYR A 163 -4.18 -5.47 -5.57
C TYR A 163 -2.81 -6.14 -5.69
N VAL A 164 -1.89 -5.65 -6.52
CA VAL A 164 -0.58 -6.29 -6.68
C VAL A 164 0.32 -6.10 -5.46
N THR A 165 0.16 -4.99 -4.73
CA THR A 165 0.81 -4.80 -3.42
C THR A 165 0.30 -5.84 -2.43
N LEU A 166 -1.00 -6.10 -2.43
CA LEU A 166 -1.62 -7.13 -1.62
C LEU A 166 -1.15 -8.54 -2.04
N GLU A 167 -1.14 -8.85 -3.34
CA GLU A 167 -0.63 -10.13 -3.87
C GLU A 167 0.80 -10.40 -3.39
N ALA A 168 1.67 -9.37 -3.45
CA ALA A 168 3.04 -9.47 -2.96
C ALA A 168 3.12 -9.71 -1.45
N LEU A 169 2.25 -9.05 -0.67
CA LEU A 169 2.12 -9.27 0.78
C LEU A 169 1.68 -10.70 1.08
N LEU A 170 0.64 -11.18 0.40
CA LEU A 170 0.09 -12.53 0.62
C LEU A 170 1.10 -13.61 0.28
N ASP A 171 1.80 -13.48 -0.84
CA ASP A 171 2.91 -14.36 -1.21
C ASP A 171 4.05 -14.32 -0.16
N TYR A 172 4.32 -13.12 0.39
CA TYR A 172 5.34 -12.95 1.43
C TYR A 172 4.99 -13.69 2.74
N ILE A 173 3.72 -13.66 3.16
CA ILE A 173 3.25 -14.34 4.37
C ILE A 173 2.84 -15.80 4.13
N GLY A 174 3.06 -16.33 2.92
CA GLY A 174 2.82 -17.73 2.59
C GLY A 174 1.38 -18.07 2.17
N TYR A 175 0.55 -17.06 1.86
CA TYR A 175 -0.74 -17.28 1.19
C TYR A 175 -0.52 -17.54 -0.30
N SER A 176 -1.23 -18.53 -0.86
CA SER A 176 -1.19 -18.81 -2.29
C SER A 176 -1.99 -17.77 -3.07
N LYS A 177 -1.54 -17.44 -4.30
CA LYS A 177 -2.35 -16.64 -5.24
C LYS A 177 -3.69 -17.29 -5.59
N ASP A 178 -3.76 -18.62 -5.48
CA ASP A 178 -4.99 -19.39 -5.75
C ASP A 178 -6.06 -19.16 -4.65
N ASP A 179 -5.65 -18.64 -3.49
CA ASP A 179 -6.57 -18.21 -2.41
C ASP A 179 -7.23 -16.86 -2.71
N LEU A 180 -6.73 -16.13 -3.70
CA LEU A 180 -7.30 -14.89 -4.20
C LEU A 180 -8.27 -15.22 -5.32
N ASP A 181 -9.57 -15.16 -5.06
CA ASP A 181 -10.64 -15.37 -6.03
C ASP A 181 -10.70 -14.25 -7.10
N TYR A 182 -9.61 -14.06 -7.84
CA TYR A 182 -9.58 -13.14 -8.97
C TYR A 182 -9.89 -13.88 -10.26
N TYR A 183 -10.84 -13.34 -10.98
CA TYR A 183 -11.06 -13.70 -12.35
C TYR A 183 -10.48 -12.64 -13.28
N THR A 184 -9.48 -13.03 -14.06
CA THR A 184 -9.00 -12.17 -15.15
C THR A 184 -9.97 -12.21 -16.30
N VAL A 185 -10.67 -11.09 -16.53
CA VAL A 185 -11.64 -10.94 -17.62
C VAL A 185 -10.94 -11.17 -18.95
N LYS A 186 -11.52 -12.06 -19.77
CA LYS A 186 -11.03 -12.39 -21.12
C LYS A 186 -11.96 -11.79 -22.18
N SER A 187 -11.44 -11.64 -23.38
CA SER A 187 -12.27 -11.21 -24.52
C SER A 187 -13.46 -12.18 -24.70
N GLY A 188 -14.66 -11.61 -24.75
CA GLY A 188 -15.92 -12.37 -24.83
C GLY A 188 -16.61 -12.64 -23.49
N ASP A 189 -15.99 -12.31 -22.36
CA ASP A 189 -16.64 -12.41 -21.06
C ASP A 189 -17.69 -11.32 -20.86
N THR A 190 -18.73 -11.66 -20.14
CA THR A 190 -19.72 -10.75 -19.60
C THR A 190 -19.82 -10.91 -18.10
N LEU A 191 -20.26 -9.89 -17.38
CA LEU A 191 -20.50 -10.01 -15.93
C LEU A 191 -21.41 -11.19 -15.62
N TYR A 192 -22.44 -11.43 -16.47
CA TYR A 192 -23.34 -12.57 -16.32
C TYR A 192 -22.63 -13.92 -16.49
N SER A 193 -21.77 -14.09 -17.51
CA SER A 193 -21.03 -15.33 -17.72
C SER A 193 -20.06 -15.63 -16.59
N ILE A 194 -19.41 -14.59 -16.06
CA ILE A 194 -18.49 -14.68 -14.92
C ILE A 194 -19.27 -15.05 -13.66
N ALA A 195 -20.32 -14.30 -13.33
CA ALA A 195 -21.15 -14.56 -12.15
C ALA A 195 -21.73 -15.98 -12.15
N LYS A 196 -22.26 -16.45 -13.30
CA LYS A 196 -22.75 -17.81 -13.47
C LYS A 196 -21.67 -18.87 -13.22
N LYS A 197 -20.44 -18.61 -13.68
CA LYS A 197 -19.28 -19.50 -13.46
C LYS A 197 -18.95 -19.66 -11.97
N TYR A 198 -19.09 -18.58 -11.20
CA TYR A 198 -18.75 -18.56 -9.76
C TYR A 198 -19.98 -18.72 -8.84
N GLY A 199 -21.18 -18.93 -9.41
CA GLY A 199 -22.39 -19.14 -8.62
C GLY A 199 -22.87 -17.92 -7.82
N ILE A 200 -22.54 -16.70 -8.30
CA ILE A 200 -22.93 -15.42 -7.69
C ILE A 200 -23.97 -14.70 -8.55
N SER A 201 -24.83 -13.88 -7.94
CA SER A 201 -25.79 -13.03 -8.67
C SER A 201 -25.09 -11.80 -9.26
N VAL A 202 -25.66 -11.28 -10.37
CA VAL A 202 -25.34 -9.96 -10.92
C VAL A 202 -26.54 -9.08 -10.59
N ASP A 203 -26.42 -8.29 -9.55
CA ASP A 203 -27.39 -7.25 -9.19
C ASP A 203 -26.96 -5.89 -9.75
#